data_037449601e887fcd6628252a6ef42a71
#
_entry.id   037449601e887fcd6628252a6ef42a71
#
_cell.length_a   1.000
_cell.length_b   1.000
_cell.length_c   1.000
_cell.angle_alpha   90.00
_cell.angle_beta   90.00
_cell.angle_gamma   90.00
#
_symmetry.space_group_name_H-M   'P 1'
#
loop_
_entity.id
_entity.type
_entity.pdbx_description
1 polymer ?
#
loop_
_entity_poly.entity_id
_entity_poly.type
_entity_poly.pdbx_seq_one_letter_code
_entity_poly.pdbx_strand_id
1 'polypeptide(L)'
;SSAASDVYKRQSLYLPGKYTSTVQLGNDHADVEVVVDSSDILSIRLVNLSQTVTAMYPLVEPCMDTLAKQICEKQSLEGITYPDENRYTSQLLLQAIDAALQKATYPQT
;
A
#
# COMPACT_ATOMS: atom_id res chain seq x y z
N SER A 1 5.53 22.18 -26.40
CA SER A 1 4.28 21.84 -27.06
C SER A 1 3.31 21.15 -26.13
N SER A 2 2.05 21.08 -26.52
CA SER A 2 1.02 20.43 -25.70
C SER A 2 1.33 18.96 -25.49
N ALA A 3 1.87 18.27 -26.46
CA ALA A 3 2.17 16.86 -26.34
C ALA A 3 3.22 16.60 -25.26
N ALA A 4 4.21 17.45 -25.20
CA ALA A 4 5.25 17.32 -24.17
C ALA A 4 4.68 17.55 -22.77
N SER A 5 3.81 18.54 -22.63
CA SER A 5 3.16 18.82 -21.35
C SER A 5 2.28 17.66 -20.91
N ASP A 6 1.55 17.06 -21.85
CA ASP A 6 0.69 15.92 -21.56
C ASP A 6 1.51 14.70 -21.12
N VAL A 7 2.65 14.50 -21.76
CA VAL A 7 3.55 13.40 -21.39
C VAL A 7 4.03 13.57 -19.95
N TYR A 8 4.43 14.77 -19.57
CA TYR A 8 4.86 15.05 -18.22
C TYR A 8 3.75 14.76 -17.20
N LYS A 9 2.55 15.23 -17.49
CA LYS A 9 1.42 15.03 -16.58
C LYS A 9 1.12 13.55 -16.37
N ARG A 10 1.28 12.74 -17.41
CA ARG A 10 0.98 11.31 -17.32
C ARG A 10 2.09 10.49 -16.68
N GLN A 11 3.32 10.99 -16.75
CA GLN A 11 4.47 10.23 -16.25
C GLN A 11 4.65 10.32 -14.75
N SER A 12 4.12 11.35 -14.12
CA SER A 12 4.45 11.64 -12.73
C SER A 12 3.24 11.47 -11.83
N LEU A 13 2.80 10.22 -11.66
CA LEU A 13 1.76 9.90 -10.70
C LEU A 13 2.31 9.94 -9.27
N TYR A 14 3.53 9.50 -9.10
CA TYR A 14 4.14 9.38 -7.78
C TYR A 14 5.52 10.01 -7.74
N LEU A 15 5.91 10.44 -6.56
CA LEU A 15 7.30 10.76 -6.26
C LEU A 15 8.01 9.44 -5.97
N PRO A 16 8.97 9.02 -6.81
CA PRO A 16 9.62 7.72 -6.60
C PRO A 16 10.25 7.59 -5.23
N GLY A 17 10.11 6.43 -4.63
CA GLY A 17 10.73 6.17 -3.34
C GLY A 17 10.00 5.12 -2.55
N LYS A 18 10.37 5.00 -1.28
CA LYS A 18 9.76 4.11 -0.31
C LYS A 18 9.00 4.95 0.70
N TYR A 19 7.78 4.54 0.97
CA TYR A 19 6.89 5.26 1.89
C TYR A 19 6.31 4.27 2.87
N THR A 20 6.23 4.65 4.14
CA THR A 20 5.72 3.77 5.17
C THR A 20 4.55 4.41 5.90
N SER A 21 3.71 3.55 6.44
CA SER A 21 2.70 3.96 7.40
C SER A 21 2.53 2.84 8.40
N THR A 22 1.93 3.16 9.54
CA THR A 22 1.77 2.19 10.63
C THR A 22 0.35 1.67 10.66
N VAL A 23 0.21 0.35 10.83
CA VAL A 23 -1.08 -0.27 11.09
C VAL A 23 -1.12 -0.70 12.56
N GLN A 24 -2.19 -0.34 13.25
CA GLN A 24 -2.38 -0.68 14.66
C GLN A 24 -3.08 -2.02 14.77
N LEU A 25 -2.50 -2.93 15.53
CA LEU A 25 -3.03 -4.28 15.73
C LEU A 25 -3.17 -4.51 17.23
N GLY A 26 -4.33 -4.14 17.80
CA GLY A 26 -4.51 -4.17 19.23
C GLY A 26 -3.54 -3.23 19.92
N ASN A 27 -2.72 -3.76 20.82
CA ASN A 27 -1.68 -2.97 21.49
C ASN A 27 -0.36 -2.98 20.73
N ASP A 28 -0.30 -3.72 19.64
CA ASP A 28 0.90 -3.85 18.83
C ASP A 28 0.72 -3.09 17.53
N HIS A 29 1.78 -3.02 16.74
CA HIS A 29 1.70 -2.39 15.43
C HIS A 29 2.69 -3.04 14.48
N ALA A 30 2.47 -2.80 13.20
CA ALA A 30 3.38 -3.18 12.14
C ALA A 30 3.46 -2.03 11.15
N ASP A 31 4.50 -2.01 10.34
CA ASP A 31 4.64 -0.98 9.33
C ASP A 31 4.35 -1.55 7.95
N VAL A 32 3.67 -0.76 7.15
CA VAL A 32 3.41 -1.07 5.74
C VAL A 32 4.38 -0.22 4.92
N GLU A 33 5.11 -0.87 4.03
CA GLU A 33 6.03 -0.18 3.14
C GLU A 33 5.53 -0.29 1.71
N VAL A 34 5.44 0.85 1.04
CA VAL A 34 5.05 0.91 -0.38
C VAL A 34 6.22 1.49 -1.13
N VAL A 35 6.62 0.82 -2.21
CA VAL A 35 7.67 1.30 -3.10
C VAL A 35 7.03 1.67 -4.42
N VAL A 36 7.29 2.86 -4.89
CA VAL A 36 6.74 3.35 -6.15
C VAL A 36 7.85 3.95 -7.02
N ASP A 37 7.63 3.93 -8.33
CA ASP A 37 8.39 4.78 -9.23
C ASP A 37 7.46 5.90 -9.71
N SER A 38 7.83 6.61 -10.75
CA SER A 38 7.05 7.77 -11.17
C SER A 38 5.67 7.43 -11.71
N SER A 39 5.44 6.19 -12.11
CA SER A 39 4.17 5.80 -12.74
C SER A 39 3.50 4.60 -12.10
N ASP A 40 4.25 3.77 -11.38
CA ASP A 40 3.74 2.46 -10.94
C ASP A 40 4.00 2.20 -9.47
N ILE A 41 3.13 1.39 -8.90
CA ILE A 41 3.34 0.80 -7.58
C ILE A 41 4.14 -0.47 -7.79
N LEU A 42 5.33 -0.53 -7.23
CA LEU A 42 6.27 -1.62 -7.46
C LEU A 42 6.15 -2.75 -6.45
N SER A 43 5.96 -2.41 -5.18
CA SER A 43 5.80 -3.42 -4.14
C SER A 43 5.08 -2.86 -2.94
N ILE A 44 4.43 -3.74 -2.21
CA ILE A 44 3.75 -3.43 -0.95
C ILE A 44 4.06 -4.59 -0.02
N ARG A 45 4.58 -4.29 1.17
CA ARG A 45 4.91 -5.35 2.12
C ARG A 45 4.88 -4.83 3.55
N LEU A 46 4.85 -5.78 4.47
CA LEU A 46 5.00 -5.48 5.89
C LEU A 46 6.48 -5.47 6.24
N VAL A 47 6.87 -4.50 7.03
CA VAL A 47 8.24 -4.38 7.54
C VAL A 47 8.17 -4.19 9.06
N ASN A 48 9.28 -4.44 9.74
CA ASN A 48 9.36 -4.30 11.20
C ASN A 48 8.30 -5.13 11.92
N LEU A 49 8.04 -6.33 11.40
CA LEU A 49 7.03 -7.23 11.94
C LEU A 49 7.63 -8.01 13.09
N SER A 50 7.07 -7.83 14.29
CA SER A 50 7.57 -8.51 15.48
C SER A 50 7.07 -9.95 15.53
N GLN A 51 7.76 -10.79 16.30
CA GLN A 51 7.31 -12.15 16.53
C GLN A 51 5.97 -12.19 17.25
N THR A 52 5.75 -11.22 18.15
CA THR A 52 4.47 -11.12 18.86
C THR A 52 3.32 -10.90 17.89
N VAL A 53 3.50 -9.96 16.95
CA VAL A 53 2.46 -9.69 15.96
C VAL A 53 2.21 -10.90 15.08
N THR A 54 3.28 -11.56 14.62
CA THR A 54 3.14 -12.75 13.79
C THR A 54 2.39 -13.86 14.52
N ALA A 55 2.68 -14.05 15.81
CA ALA A 55 2.02 -15.09 16.61
C ALA A 55 0.56 -14.77 16.90
N MET A 56 0.25 -13.51 17.23
CA MET A 56 -1.11 -13.11 17.61
C MET A 56 -2.00 -12.84 16.42
N TYR A 57 -1.43 -12.49 15.28
CA TYR A 57 -2.18 -12.13 14.08
C TYR A 57 -1.65 -12.92 12.88
N PRO A 58 -1.83 -14.25 12.89
CA PRO A 58 -1.22 -15.12 11.85
C PRO A 58 -1.74 -14.86 10.44
N LEU A 59 -2.88 -14.18 10.30
CA LEU A 59 -3.45 -13.90 8.99
C LEU A 59 -2.94 -12.60 8.38
N VAL A 60 -2.16 -11.83 9.13
CA VAL A 60 -1.73 -10.50 8.67
C VAL A 60 -0.82 -10.61 7.43
N GLU A 61 0.16 -11.51 7.45
CA GLU A 61 1.07 -11.65 6.32
C GLU A 61 0.37 -12.21 5.07
N PRO A 62 -0.41 -13.31 5.17
CA PRO A 62 -1.15 -13.78 3.99
C PRO A 62 -2.14 -12.76 3.45
N CYS A 63 -2.81 -12.01 4.34
CA CYS A 63 -3.71 -10.94 3.90
C CYS A 63 -2.95 -9.88 3.10
N MET A 64 -1.81 -9.46 3.63
CA MET A 64 -1.01 -8.45 2.93
C MET A 64 -0.57 -8.97 1.56
N ASP A 65 -0.12 -10.21 1.47
CA ASP A 65 0.31 -10.78 0.20
C ASP A 65 -0.81 -10.77 -0.84
N THR A 66 -2.02 -11.14 -0.42
CA THR A 66 -3.18 -11.15 -1.30
C THR A 66 -3.53 -9.74 -1.79
N LEU A 67 -3.55 -8.78 -0.87
CA LEU A 67 -3.86 -7.40 -1.23
C LEU A 67 -2.78 -6.80 -2.12
N ALA A 68 -1.52 -7.01 -1.77
CA ALA A 68 -0.39 -6.46 -2.51
C ALA A 68 -0.38 -6.95 -3.96
N LYS A 69 -0.64 -8.24 -4.15
CA LYS A 69 -0.68 -8.81 -5.49
C LYS A 69 -1.74 -8.14 -6.34
N GLN A 70 -2.96 -7.99 -5.81
CA GLN A 70 -4.05 -7.36 -6.55
C GLN A 70 -3.75 -5.89 -6.86
N ILE A 71 -3.24 -5.17 -5.86
CA ILE A 71 -2.97 -3.74 -6.04
C ILE A 71 -1.87 -3.53 -7.08
N CYS A 72 -0.81 -4.31 -7.04
CA CYS A 72 0.26 -4.18 -8.01
C CYS A 72 -0.19 -4.58 -9.41
N GLU A 73 -1.08 -5.57 -9.54
CA GLU A 73 -1.63 -5.94 -10.83
C GLU A 73 -2.56 -4.88 -11.38
N LYS A 74 -3.44 -4.34 -10.55
CA LYS A 74 -4.44 -3.34 -10.96
C LYS A 74 -3.89 -1.92 -10.95
N GLN A 75 -2.82 -1.68 -10.22
CA GLN A 75 -2.26 -0.34 -10.01
C GLN A 75 -3.30 0.61 -9.40
N SER A 76 -4.12 0.08 -8.50
CA SER A 76 -5.21 0.81 -7.89
C SER A 76 -5.65 0.11 -6.61
N LEU A 77 -6.18 0.88 -5.68
CA LEU A 77 -6.81 0.35 -4.46
C LEU A 77 -8.28 0.02 -4.68
N GLU A 78 -8.83 0.34 -5.83
CA GLU A 78 -10.23 0.07 -6.13
C GLU A 78 -10.43 -1.36 -6.61
N GLY A 79 -11.57 -1.94 -6.23
CA GLY A 79 -11.93 -3.28 -6.68
C GLY A 79 -11.12 -4.40 -6.06
N ILE A 80 -10.48 -4.13 -4.93
CA ILE A 80 -9.68 -5.13 -4.24
C ILE A 80 -10.63 -6.04 -3.45
N THR A 81 -10.43 -7.35 -3.58
CA THR A 81 -11.29 -8.33 -2.93
C THR A 81 -10.54 -9.09 -1.85
N TYR A 82 -11.29 -9.60 -0.89
CA TYR A 82 -10.75 -10.40 0.20
C TYR A 82 -11.89 -11.23 0.80
N PRO A 83 -11.57 -12.39 1.43
CA PRO A 83 -12.59 -13.19 2.09
C PRO A 83 -13.23 -12.44 3.25
N ASP A 84 -14.51 -12.71 3.52
CA ASP A 84 -15.24 -12.07 4.62
C ASP A 84 -14.55 -12.28 5.96
N GLU A 85 -13.96 -13.45 6.16
CA GLU A 85 -13.26 -13.77 7.41
C GLU A 85 -12.04 -12.90 7.65
N ASN A 86 -11.51 -12.29 6.59
CA ASN A 86 -10.33 -11.42 6.66
C ASN A 86 -10.69 -9.94 6.51
N ARG A 87 -11.98 -9.62 6.57
CA ARG A 87 -12.44 -8.25 6.30
C ARG A 87 -11.76 -7.21 7.18
N TYR A 88 -11.77 -7.43 8.48
CA TYR A 88 -11.22 -6.45 9.42
C TYR A 88 -9.74 -6.20 9.16
N THR A 89 -8.96 -7.27 9.08
CA THR A 89 -7.52 -7.16 8.83
C THR A 89 -7.24 -6.51 7.48
N SER A 90 -7.99 -6.94 6.44
CA SER A 90 -7.80 -6.39 5.09
C SER A 90 -8.09 -4.90 5.05
N GLN A 91 -9.15 -4.45 5.71
CA GLN A 91 -9.49 -3.03 5.71
C GLN A 91 -8.45 -2.19 6.44
N LEU A 92 -7.91 -2.70 7.56
CA LEU A 92 -6.82 -2.02 8.26
C LEU A 92 -5.59 -1.88 7.37
N LEU A 93 -5.23 -2.96 6.69
CA LEU A 93 -4.07 -2.95 5.80
C LEU A 93 -4.28 -2.02 4.61
N LEU A 94 -5.47 -2.03 4.03
CA LEU A 94 -5.79 -1.14 2.91
C LEU A 94 -5.69 0.33 3.32
N GLN A 95 -6.17 0.67 4.53
CA GLN A 95 -6.06 2.03 5.03
C GLN A 95 -4.59 2.45 5.18
N ALA A 96 -3.75 1.54 5.68
CA ALA A 96 -2.34 1.83 5.84
C ALA A 96 -1.63 1.96 4.50
N ILE A 97 -1.98 1.11 3.53
CA ILE A 97 -1.44 1.21 2.18
C ILE A 97 -1.82 2.54 1.55
N ASP A 98 -3.09 2.93 1.69
CA ASP A 98 -3.56 4.21 1.16
C ASP A 98 -2.80 5.39 1.79
N ALA A 99 -2.60 5.35 3.10
CA ALA A 99 -1.86 6.40 3.79
C ALA A 99 -0.43 6.52 3.28
N ALA A 100 0.24 5.39 3.05
CA ALA A 100 1.59 5.39 2.51
C ALA A 100 1.61 5.93 1.08
N LEU A 101 0.65 5.51 0.24
CA LEU A 101 0.57 5.99 -1.14
C LEU A 101 0.32 7.49 -1.21
N GLN A 102 -0.49 8.03 -0.30
CA GLN A 102 -0.74 9.47 -0.30
C GLN A 102 0.53 10.27 -0.02
N LYS A 103 1.45 9.71 0.75
CA LYS A 103 2.74 10.36 0.97
C LYS A 103 3.56 10.44 -0.31
N ALA A 104 3.31 9.53 -1.24
CA ALA A 104 4.04 9.45 -2.50
C ALA A 104 3.42 10.32 -3.59
N THR A 105 2.24 10.87 -3.40
CA THR A 105 1.59 11.66 -4.43
C THR A 105 2.11 13.09 -4.43
N TYR A 106 2.03 13.73 -5.59
CA TYR A 106 2.38 15.12 -5.70
C TYR A 106 1.35 15.99 -5.01
N PRO A 107 1.76 17.11 -4.38
CA PRO A 107 0.79 17.99 -3.74
C PRO A 107 -0.25 18.48 -4.73
N GLN A 108 -1.49 18.56 -4.26
CA GLN A 108 -2.59 19.13 -5.03
C GLN A 108 -2.68 20.61 -4.72
N THR A 109 -2.70 21.42 -5.73
CA THR A 109 -2.83 22.87 -5.55
C THR A 109 -3.96 23.43 -6.36
#